data_66587f1fa0998ffc2377c34ceda4bbd9
#
_entry.id   66587f1fa0998ffc2377c34ceda4bbd9
#
_cell.length_a   1.000
_cell.length_b   1.000
_cell.length_c   1.000
_cell.angle_alpha   90.00
_cell.angle_beta   90.00
_cell.angle_gamma   90.00
#
_symmetry.space_group_name_H-M   'P 1'
#
loop_
_entity.id
_entity.type
_entity.pdbx_description
1 polymer ?
#
loop_
_entity_poly.entity_id
_entity_poly.type
_entity_poly.pdbx_seq_one_letter_code
_entity_poly.pdbx_strand_id
1 'polypeptide(L)'
;LSHDPWRRYMLHPDHRATGFAAIDGVVAARDHLFYPELGLEKHRPDAILLWAADKPDYWEDIEPTFEVKIAALLRHSSQTRTTMSDAASSAEARAAFITRMREWAATNGQPVGLPLAESFKVLRP
;
A
#
# COMPACT_ATOMS: atom_id res chain seq x y z
N LEU A 1 0.80 -5.45 -4.29
CA LEU A 1 0.46 -4.07 -3.90
C LEU A 1 1.63 -3.15 -4.19
N SER A 2 1.38 -1.99 -4.78
CA SER A 2 2.40 -0.97 -5.01
C SER A 2 1.76 0.42 -4.97
N HIS A 3 2.56 1.47 -4.78
CA HIS A 3 2.06 2.84 -4.86
C HIS A 3 1.56 3.17 -6.26
N ASP A 4 0.51 4.01 -6.34
CA ASP A 4 0.09 4.61 -7.60
C ASP A 4 1.16 5.64 -8.05
N PRO A 5 1.94 5.35 -9.10
CA PRO A 5 3.01 6.23 -9.53
C PRO A 5 2.52 7.51 -10.22
N TRP A 6 1.23 7.56 -10.60
CA TRP A 6 0.60 8.71 -11.25
C TRP A 6 -0.07 9.67 -10.27
N ARG A 7 0.00 9.38 -8.97
CA ARG A 7 -0.54 10.29 -7.97
C ARG A 7 0.12 11.66 -8.07
N ARG A 8 -0.69 12.69 -8.23
CA ARG A 8 -0.26 14.04 -8.58
C ARG A 8 0.75 14.67 -7.62
N TYR A 9 0.66 14.37 -6.33
CA TYR A 9 1.52 14.93 -5.27
C TYR A 9 2.36 13.88 -4.57
N MET A 10 2.78 12.88 -5.30
CA MET A 10 3.72 11.89 -4.75
C MET A 10 4.99 12.59 -4.26
N LEU A 11 5.17 12.62 -2.94
CA LEU A 11 6.23 13.40 -2.31
C LEU A 11 7.58 12.69 -2.37
N HIS A 12 7.59 11.35 -2.32
CA HIS A 12 8.84 10.60 -2.25
C HIS A 12 9.14 9.90 -3.57
N PRO A 13 10.34 10.11 -4.16
CA PRO A 13 10.70 9.52 -5.44
C PRO A 13 10.72 8.00 -5.41
N ASP A 14 11.08 7.38 -4.28
CA ASP A 14 11.12 5.92 -4.13
C ASP A 14 9.73 5.29 -4.28
N HIS A 15 8.68 5.97 -3.84
CA HIS A 15 7.31 5.48 -4.00
C HIS A 15 6.92 5.40 -5.49
N ARG A 16 7.27 6.44 -6.27
CA ARG A 16 7.04 6.43 -7.73
C ARG A 16 7.88 5.36 -8.42
N ALA A 17 9.16 5.31 -8.09
CA ALA A 17 10.08 4.31 -8.66
C ALA A 17 9.60 2.89 -8.38
N THR A 18 9.16 2.60 -7.15
CA THR A 18 8.59 1.29 -6.78
C THR A 18 7.32 0.99 -7.57
N GLY A 19 6.43 1.98 -7.73
CA GLY A 19 5.19 1.84 -8.50
C GLY A 19 5.46 1.49 -9.97
N PHE A 20 6.34 2.22 -10.63
CA PHE A 20 6.73 1.93 -12.01
C PHE A 20 7.45 0.58 -12.12
N ALA A 21 8.41 0.30 -11.24
CA ALA A 21 9.13 -0.96 -11.24
C ALA A 21 8.20 -2.18 -11.06
N ALA A 22 7.16 -2.07 -10.24
CA ALA A 22 6.17 -3.13 -10.09
C ALA A 22 5.37 -3.37 -11.38
N ILE A 23 4.97 -2.31 -12.08
CA ILE A 23 4.25 -2.39 -13.37
C ILE A 23 5.17 -3.00 -14.44
N ASP A 24 6.39 -2.50 -14.56
CA ASP A 24 7.39 -2.99 -15.51
C ASP A 24 7.75 -4.46 -15.22
N GLY A 25 7.88 -4.82 -13.94
CA GLY A 25 8.13 -6.18 -13.50
C GLY A 25 7.01 -7.15 -13.88
N VAL A 26 5.74 -6.72 -13.86
CA VAL A 26 4.63 -7.55 -14.34
C VAL A 26 4.72 -7.79 -15.85
N VAL A 27 5.14 -6.78 -16.62
CA VAL A 27 5.37 -6.95 -18.06
C VAL A 27 6.51 -7.92 -18.32
N ALA A 28 7.63 -7.75 -17.62
CA ALA A 28 8.79 -8.62 -17.74
C ALA A 28 8.45 -10.08 -17.33
N ALA A 29 7.68 -10.27 -16.27
CA ALA A 29 7.31 -11.60 -15.78
C ALA A 29 6.42 -12.42 -16.76
N ARG A 30 5.72 -11.76 -17.67
CA ARG A 30 4.85 -12.42 -18.67
C ARG A 30 5.61 -12.98 -19.86
N ASP A 31 6.81 -12.49 -20.12
CA ASP A 31 7.56 -12.78 -21.33
C ASP A 31 8.89 -13.48 -21.00
N HIS A 32 9.08 -14.66 -21.56
CA HIS A 32 10.27 -15.48 -21.37
C HIS A 32 11.55 -14.88 -22.00
N LEU A 33 11.42 -13.82 -22.79
CA LEU A 33 12.56 -13.10 -23.37
C LEU A 33 13.17 -12.09 -22.40
N PHE A 34 12.44 -11.69 -21.36
CA PHE A 34 12.99 -10.85 -20.30
C PHE A 34 13.72 -11.70 -19.27
N TYR A 35 14.96 -11.35 -18.99
CA TYR A 35 15.80 -11.99 -17.96
C TYR A 35 15.90 -13.52 -18.07
N PRO A 36 16.20 -14.07 -19.28
CA PRO A 36 16.26 -15.51 -19.48
C PRO A 36 17.30 -16.22 -18.58
N GLU A 37 18.31 -15.48 -18.13
CA GLU A 37 19.33 -15.96 -17.19
C GLU A 37 18.78 -16.33 -15.81
N LEU A 38 17.60 -15.88 -15.44
CA LEU A 38 16.96 -16.24 -14.16
C LEU A 38 16.35 -17.65 -14.19
N GLY A 39 16.10 -18.21 -15.39
CA GLY A 39 15.51 -19.53 -15.56
C GLY A 39 14.12 -19.69 -14.93
N LEU A 40 13.36 -18.59 -14.77
CA LEU A 40 12.05 -18.58 -14.16
C LEU A 40 10.95 -18.83 -15.18
N GLU A 41 9.93 -19.56 -14.76
CA GLU A 41 8.71 -19.69 -15.55
C GLU A 41 7.96 -18.37 -15.62
N LYS A 42 7.35 -18.08 -16.78
CA LYS A 42 6.52 -16.89 -16.95
C LYS A 42 5.34 -16.88 -15.98
N HIS A 43 5.04 -15.70 -15.47
CA HIS A 43 3.94 -15.48 -14.54
C HIS A 43 3.09 -14.27 -14.96
N ARG A 44 1.78 -14.39 -14.81
CA ARG A 44 0.83 -13.31 -15.06
C ARG A 44 -0.09 -13.17 -13.85
N PRO A 45 -0.01 -12.08 -13.07
CA PRO A 45 -0.96 -11.81 -12.00
C PRO A 45 -2.33 -11.41 -12.58
N ASP A 46 -3.40 -11.70 -11.86
CA ASP A 46 -4.77 -11.32 -12.25
C ASP A 46 -5.01 -9.82 -12.08
N ALA A 47 -4.34 -9.19 -11.14
CA ALA A 47 -4.47 -7.77 -10.87
C ALA A 47 -3.23 -7.19 -10.18
N ILE A 48 -3.01 -5.89 -10.43
CA ILE A 48 -2.08 -5.06 -9.67
C ILE A 48 -2.92 -4.07 -8.87
N LEU A 49 -2.72 -4.03 -7.56
CA LEU A 49 -3.35 -3.05 -6.68
C LEU A 49 -2.34 -1.95 -6.35
N LEU A 50 -2.64 -0.73 -6.80
CA LEU A 50 -1.83 0.45 -6.53
C LEU A 50 -2.47 1.23 -5.38
N TRP A 51 -1.77 1.34 -4.28
CA TRP A 51 -2.26 2.07 -3.10
C TRP A 51 -1.87 3.56 -3.14
N ALA A 52 -2.44 4.35 -2.26
CA ALA A 52 -2.33 5.81 -2.25
C ALA A 52 -2.78 6.47 -3.57
N ALA A 53 -3.78 5.91 -4.22
CA ALA A 53 -4.32 6.41 -5.48
C ALA A 53 -5.11 7.71 -5.29
N ASP A 54 -5.02 8.64 -6.27
CA ASP A 54 -5.87 9.84 -6.31
C ASP A 54 -7.33 9.51 -6.66
N LYS A 55 -7.52 8.48 -7.49
CA LYS A 55 -8.84 8.05 -7.98
C LYS A 55 -8.94 6.54 -7.81
N PRO A 56 -9.17 6.06 -6.58
CA PRO A 56 -9.35 4.63 -6.33
C PRO A 56 -10.64 4.13 -7.00
N ASP A 57 -10.62 2.85 -7.36
CA ASP A 57 -11.75 2.13 -7.94
C ASP A 57 -11.95 0.73 -7.32
N TYR A 58 -11.21 0.43 -6.26
CA TYR A 58 -11.34 -0.79 -5.48
C TYR A 58 -11.11 -0.50 -4.00
N TRP A 59 -11.89 -1.13 -3.14
CA TRP A 59 -11.80 -1.02 -1.69
C TRP A 59 -11.78 -2.40 -1.06
N GLU A 60 -10.91 -2.56 -0.08
CA GLU A 60 -10.80 -3.77 0.73
C GLU A 60 -11.26 -3.48 2.14
N ASP A 61 -12.19 -4.30 2.67
CA ASP A 61 -12.57 -4.23 4.08
C ASP A 61 -11.41 -4.71 4.95
N ILE A 62 -10.91 -3.80 5.78
CA ILE A 62 -9.79 -4.10 6.69
C ILE A 62 -10.23 -4.13 8.15
N GLU A 63 -11.52 -4.02 8.46
CA GLU A 63 -11.98 -4.06 9.86
C GLU A 63 -11.52 -5.34 10.58
N PRO A 64 -11.64 -6.55 9.99
CA PRO A 64 -11.19 -7.78 10.63
C PRO A 64 -9.67 -7.88 10.84
N THR A 65 -8.89 -7.13 10.06
CA THR A 65 -7.42 -7.20 10.04
C THR A 65 -6.74 -5.92 10.51
N PHE A 66 -7.50 -4.94 10.97
CA PHE A 66 -6.98 -3.63 11.38
C PHE A 66 -5.90 -3.74 12.46
N GLU A 67 -6.11 -4.56 13.48
CA GLU A 67 -5.14 -4.73 14.57
C GLU A 67 -3.84 -5.40 14.08
N VAL A 68 -3.94 -6.31 13.11
CA VAL A 68 -2.76 -6.93 12.46
C VAL A 68 -1.97 -5.88 11.69
N LYS A 69 -2.65 -4.99 10.96
CA LYS A 69 -2.04 -3.84 10.28
C LYS A 69 -1.29 -2.94 11.26
N ILE A 70 -1.91 -2.57 12.36
CA ILE A 70 -1.28 -1.74 13.40
C ILE A 70 -0.04 -2.43 13.98
N ALA A 71 -0.15 -3.71 14.32
CA ALA A 71 0.98 -4.48 14.83
C ALA A 71 2.15 -4.52 13.83
N ALA A 72 1.87 -4.72 12.54
CA ALA A 72 2.88 -4.71 11.49
C ALA A 72 3.56 -3.33 11.35
N LEU A 73 2.79 -2.24 11.33
CA LEU A 73 3.33 -0.88 11.24
C LEU A 73 4.27 -0.57 12.41
N LEU A 74 3.89 -0.94 13.62
CA LEU A 74 4.70 -0.69 14.82
C LEU A 74 6.00 -1.51 14.89
N ARG A 75 6.18 -2.52 14.01
CA ARG A 75 7.46 -3.25 13.86
C ARG A 75 8.52 -2.45 13.11
N HIS A 76 8.14 -1.42 12.36
CA HIS A 76 9.08 -0.55 11.65
C HIS A 76 9.72 0.48 12.59
N SER A 77 10.64 0.06 13.44
CA SER A 77 11.23 0.87 14.51
C SER A 77 11.91 2.16 14.03
N SER A 78 12.50 2.16 12.84
CA SER A 78 13.07 3.38 12.24
C SER A 78 12.01 4.40 11.83
N GLN A 79 10.83 3.94 11.41
CA GLN A 79 9.74 4.79 10.95
C GLN A 79 8.86 5.33 12.11
N THR A 80 8.85 4.65 13.25
CA THR A 80 8.08 5.11 14.42
C THR A 80 8.55 6.45 14.94
N ARG A 81 9.85 6.78 14.76
CA ARG A 81 10.45 8.04 15.20
C ARG A 81 10.16 9.23 14.27
N THR A 82 9.92 8.98 13.00
CA THR A 82 9.79 10.01 11.96
C THR A 82 8.40 10.07 11.37
N THR A 83 8.04 9.08 10.58
CA THR A 83 6.80 9.06 9.81
C THR A 83 5.57 8.77 10.65
N MET A 84 5.73 8.04 11.77
CA MET A 84 4.62 7.63 12.64
C MET A 84 4.49 8.52 13.90
N SER A 85 5.04 9.75 13.85
CA SER A 85 4.94 10.74 14.93
C SER A 85 5.37 10.18 16.29
N ASP A 86 6.50 9.47 16.29
CA ASP A 86 7.13 8.90 17.49
C ASP A 86 6.23 7.92 18.26
N ALA A 87 5.44 7.13 17.53
CA ALA A 87 4.46 6.18 18.09
C ALA A 87 5.06 5.14 19.06
N ALA A 88 6.40 5.04 19.12
CA ALA A 88 7.11 4.16 20.05
C ALA A 88 7.53 4.88 21.34
N SER A 89 7.40 6.21 21.45
CA SER A 89 7.94 6.99 22.58
C SER A 89 7.11 6.88 23.85
N SER A 90 5.79 6.76 23.71
CA SER A 90 4.89 6.64 24.86
C SER A 90 3.58 5.92 24.52
N ALA A 91 2.83 5.53 25.54
CA ALA A 91 1.50 4.94 25.35
C ALA A 91 0.53 5.91 24.70
N GLU A 92 0.62 7.18 25.03
CA GLU A 92 -0.22 8.25 24.47
C GLU A 92 0.09 8.47 22.97
N ALA A 93 1.37 8.52 22.59
CA ALA A 93 1.78 8.66 21.19
C ALA A 93 1.32 7.46 20.36
N ARG A 94 1.41 6.25 20.93
CA ARG A 94 0.89 5.03 20.30
C ARG A 94 -0.61 5.08 20.11
N ALA A 95 -1.36 5.50 21.13
CA ALA A 95 -2.82 5.61 21.05
C ALA A 95 -3.24 6.65 20.00
N ALA A 96 -2.58 7.80 19.97
CA ALA A 96 -2.82 8.83 18.96
C ALA A 96 -2.53 8.34 17.53
N PHE A 97 -1.46 7.57 17.34
CA PHE A 97 -1.16 6.94 16.06
C PHE A 97 -2.27 5.97 15.61
N ILE A 98 -2.72 5.09 16.51
CA ILE A 98 -3.79 4.12 16.22
C ILE A 98 -5.08 4.85 15.85
N THR A 99 -5.45 5.90 16.59
CA THR A 99 -6.63 6.72 16.32
C THR A 99 -6.56 7.32 14.92
N ARG A 100 -5.45 7.95 14.54
CA ARG A 100 -5.27 8.51 13.19
C ARG A 100 -5.41 7.45 12.09
N MET A 101 -4.84 6.27 12.30
CA MET A 101 -4.93 5.18 11.32
C MET A 101 -6.37 4.68 11.17
N ARG A 102 -7.11 4.62 12.27
CA ARG A 102 -8.53 4.24 12.26
C ARG A 102 -9.39 5.28 11.56
N GLU A 103 -9.20 6.55 11.86
CA GLU A 103 -9.90 7.66 11.22
C GLU A 103 -9.63 7.71 9.71
N TRP A 104 -8.37 7.50 9.32
CA TRP A 104 -8.01 7.42 7.90
C TRP A 104 -8.68 6.23 7.20
N ALA A 105 -8.67 5.04 7.80
CA ALA A 105 -9.34 3.87 7.25
C ALA A 105 -10.87 4.04 7.18
N ALA A 106 -11.48 4.68 8.19
CA ALA A 106 -12.91 5.00 8.17
C ALA A 106 -13.25 5.98 7.04
N THR A 107 -12.44 7.02 6.86
CA THR A 107 -12.61 7.99 5.75
C THR A 107 -12.53 7.29 4.39
N ASN A 108 -11.60 6.36 4.21
CA ASN A 108 -11.50 5.58 2.97
C ASN A 108 -12.71 4.66 2.74
N GLY A 109 -13.34 4.16 3.81
CA GLY A 109 -14.49 3.29 3.72
C GLY A 109 -15.81 4.01 3.40
N GLN A 110 -15.91 5.30 3.72
CA GLN A 110 -17.16 6.08 3.55
C GLN A 110 -17.79 5.98 2.14
N PRO A 111 -17.02 6.10 1.03
CA PRO A 111 -17.61 6.06 -0.31
C PRO A 111 -18.32 4.75 -0.66
N VAL A 112 -17.99 3.67 0.04
CA VAL A 112 -18.48 2.31 -0.24
C VAL A 112 -19.23 1.70 0.95
N GLY A 113 -19.44 2.45 2.03
CA GLY A 113 -20.20 2.00 3.20
C GLY A 113 -19.47 0.96 4.06
N LEU A 114 -18.15 0.91 4.00
CA LEU A 114 -17.32 0.03 4.84
C LEU A 114 -16.89 0.76 6.12
N PRO A 115 -16.87 0.10 7.28
CA PRO A 115 -16.43 0.69 8.54
C PRO A 115 -14.98 1.14 8.49
N LEU A 116 -14.10 0.27 8.02
CA LEU A 116 -12.67 0.54 7.83
C LEU A 116 -12.24 -0.05 6.49
N ALA A 117 -11.62 0.76 5.63
CA ALA A 117 -11.16 0.27 4.33
C ALA A 117 -9.78 0.80 3.93
N GLU A 118 -9.12 0.03 3.07
CA GLU A 118 -8.05 0.52 2.21
C GLU A 118 -8.56 0.67 0.79
N SER A 119 -8.10 1.72 0.12
CA SER A 119 -8.52 2.03 -1.24
C SER A 119 -7.36 1.92 -2.22
N PHE A 120 -7.66 1.42 -3.43
CA PHE A 120 -6.67 1.12 -4.45
C PHE A 120 -7.15 1.53 -5.84
N LYS A 121 -6.17 1.78 -6.71
CA LYS A 121 -6.39 1.71 -8.16
C LYS A 121 -6.06 0.30 -8.62
N VAL A 122 -6.98 -0.34 -9.34
CA VAL A 122 -6.78 -1.67 -9.92
C VAL A 122 -6.33 -1.56 -11.37
N LEU A 123 -5.27 -2.28 -11.72
CA LEU A 123 -4.88 -2.55 -13.09
C LEU A 123 -5.04 -4.05 -13.36
N ARG A 124 -5.62 -4.42 -14.50
CA ARG A 124 -5.78 -5.80 -14.95
C ARG A 124 -4.94 -6.00 -16.22
N PRO A 125 -3.73 -6.57 -16.10
CA PRO A 125 -2.80 -6.71 -17.21
C PRO A 125 -3.17 -7.84 -18.18
#